data_1838d0f9d9c1155f71661ddc440ca16c
#
_entry.id   1838d0f9d9c1155f71661ddc440ca16c
#
_cell.length_a   1.000
_cell.length_b   1.000
_cell.length_c   1.000
_cell.angle_alpha   90.00
_cell.angle_beta   90.00
_cell.angle_gamma   90.00
#
_symmetry.space_group_name_H-M   'P 1'
#
loop_
_entity.id
_entity.type
_entity.pdbx_description
1 polymer ?
#
loop_
_entity_poly.entity_id
_entity_poly.type
_entity_poly.pdbx_seq_one_letter_code
_entity_poly.pdbx_strand_id
1 'polypeptide(L)'
;MQIGDAATVLGVSVDTLRRWDESGRFSSIRNTPAGYRYYSKKAVKIYLSDLLKLATDWISSGEEIPAHFYCKDSSIFQARLSKMQDQLGAVDNEEVRKIFPLVVAIAGEIGDNSFGHNLGNWPDVPGIFFGYDINKRQVVLADR
;
A
#
# COMPACT_ATOMS: atom_id res chain seq x y z
N MET A 1 -5.26 19.33 5.02
CA MET A 1 -6.60 18.70 5.01
C MET A 1 -6.97 18.23 6.41
N GLN A 2 -8.26 18.19 6.70
CA GLN A 2 -8.76 17.67 7.97
C GLN A 2 -8.61 16.15 8.06
N ILE A 3 -8.72 15.60 9.28
CA ILE A 3 -8.52 14.18 9.52
C ILE A 3 -9.43 13.27 8.71
N GLY A 4 -10.70 13.66 8.52
CA GLY A 4 -11.64 12.87 7.70
C GLY A 4 -11.21 12.77 6.25
N ASP A 5 -10.76 13.87 5.66
CA ASP A 5 -10.26 13.90 4.28
C ASP A 5 -8.95 13.12 4.14
N ALA A 6 -8.05 13.30 5.10
CA ALA A 6 -6.79 12.55 5.13
C ALA A 6 -7.04 11.03 5.26
N ALA A 7 -7.96 10.62 6.13
CA ALA A 7 -8.33 9.22 6.29
C ALA A 7 -8.89 8.63 4.98
N THR A 8 -9.73 9.39 4.28
CA THR A 8 -10.28 8.97 2.98
C THR A 8 -9.17 8.79 1.94
N VAL A 9 -8.26 9.74 1.82
CA VAL A 9 -7.14 9.67 0.86
C VAL A 9 -6.19 8.52 1.20
N LEU A 10 -5.91 8.30 2.49
CA LEU A 10 -5.07 7.20 2.97
C LEU A 10 -5.76 5.84 2.93
N GLY A 11 -7.10 5.80 2.78
CA GLY A 11 -7.85 4.56 2.76
C GLY A 11 -7.86 3.84 4.11
N VAL A 12 -7.86 4.60 5.21
CA VAL A 12 -7.92 4.08 6.57
C VAL A 12 -9.04 4.75 7.35
N SER A 13 -9.39 4.19 8.53
CA SER A 13 -10.38 4.83 9.40
C SER A 13 -9.79 6.06 10.10
N VAL A 14 -10.68 6.97 10.53
CA VAL A 14 -10.29 8.14 11.33
C VAL A 14 -9.62 7.70 12.64
N ASP A 15 -10.11 6.63 13.27
CA ASP A 15 -9.52 6.11 14.50
C ASP A 15 -8.12 5.54 14.28
N THR A 16 -7.89 4.87 13.16
CA THR A 16 -6.55 4.44 12.77
C THR A 16 -5.60 5.62 12.63
N LEU A 17 -6.05 6.68 11.97
CA LEU A 17 -5.22 7.87 11.76
C LEU A 17 -4.94 8.61 13.09
N ARG A 18 -5.88 8.61 14.04
CA ARG A 18 -5.63 9.12 15.40
C ARG A 18 -4.55 8.32 16.12
N ARG A 19 -4.60 7.00 16.05
CA ARG A 19 -3.58 6.12 16.65
C ARG A 19 -2.21 6.35 16.02
N TRP A 20 -2.16 6.56 14.72
CA TRP A 20 -0.91 6.85 14.02
C TRP A 20 -0.30 8.19 14.45
N ASP A 21 -1.13 9.18 14.67
CA ASP A 21 -0.69 10.47 15.21
C ASP A 21 -0.15 10.33 16.64
N GLU A 22 -0.85 9.61 17.49
CA GLU A 22 -0.46 9.37 18.89
C GLU A 22 0.82 8.55 19.01
N SER A 23 1.02 7.56 18.13
CA SER A 23 2.22 6.72 18.10
C SER A 23 3.42 7.38 17.40
N GLY A 24 3.23 8.51 16.73
CA GLY A 24 4.26 9.15 15.92
C GLY A 24 4.49 8.51 14.55
N ARG A 25 3.69 7.52 14.18
CA ARG A 25 3.80 6.88 12.86
C ARG A 25 3.47 7.83 11.71
N PHE A 26 2.43 8.66 11.89
CA PHE A 26 2.06 9.71 10.96
C PHE A 26 1.47 10.89 11.72
N SER A 27 2.30 11.89 11.96
CA SER A 27 1.97 13.00 12.85
C SER A 27 1.10 14.06 12.16
N SER A 28 0.11 14.53 12.90
CA SER A 28 -0.74 15.66 12.52
C SER A 28 -0.10 17.00 12.92
N ILE A 29 -0.63 18.06 12.34
CA ILE A 29 -0.35 19.43 12.72
C ILE A 29 -1.52 19.92 13.57
N ARG A 30 -1.23 20.49 14.74
CA ARG A 30 -2.23 21.10 15.65
C ARG A 30 -1.72 22.44 16.14
N ASN A 31 -2.62 23.41 16.24
CA ASN A 31 -2.29 24.71 16.82
C ASN A 31 -2.20 24.64 18.36
N THR A 32 -2.94 23.72 18.97
CA THR A 32 -2.92 23.44 20.41
C THR A 32 -3.01 21.93 20.63
N PRO A 33 -2.54 21.39 21.79
CA PRO A 33 -2.65 19.94 22.07
C PRO A 33 -4.07 19.37 22.00
N ALA A 34 -5.09 20.19 22.30
CA ALA A 34 -6.49 19.81 22.21
C ALA A 34 -7.14 20.22 20.88
N GLY A 35 -6.39 20.83 19.96
CA GLY A 35 -6.90 21.33 18.69
C GLY A 35 -7.20 20.23 17.66
N TYR A 36 -7.89 20.64 16.60
CA TYR A 36 -8.17 19.75 15.48
C TYR A 36 -6.88 19.29 14.79
N ARG A 37 -6.89 18.06 14.29
CA ARG A 37 -5.79 17.47 13.53
C ARG A 37 -5.87 17.88 12.07
N TYR A 38 -4.77 18.43 11.57
CA TYR A 38 -4.61 18.74 10.16
C TYR A 38 -3.43 17.96 9.58
N TYR A 39 -3.54 17.62 8.31
CA TYR A 39 -2.49 16.88 7.59
C TYR A 39 -2.14 17.62 6.31
N SER A 40 -0.85 17.81 6.07
CA SER A 40 -0.42 18.46 4.82
C SER A 40 -0.60 17.49 3.65
N LYS A 41 -1.07 17.98 2.51
CA LYS A 41 -1.20 17.18 1.28
C LYS A 41 0.15 16.58 0.86
N LYS A 42 1.22 17.37 1.05
CA LYS A 42 2.59 16.92 0.76
C LYS A 42 3.01 15.75 1.66
N ALA A 43 2.74 15.83 2.96
CA ALA A 43 3.06 14.76 3.90
C ALA A 43 2.30 13.48 3.58
N VAL A 44 1.01 13.57 3.26
CA VAL A 44 0.19 12.43 2.82
C VAL A 44 0.78 11.78 1.56
N LYS A 45 1.15 12.60 0.58
CA LYS A 45 1.74 12.11 -0.66
C LYS A 45 3.09 11.41 -0.43
N ILE A 46 3.95 11.98 0.40
CA ILE A 46 5.24 11.38 0.75
C ILE A 46 5.03 10.04 1.46
N TYR A 47 4.12 10.00 2.43
CA TYR A 47 3.80 8.78 3.18
C TYR A 47 3.32 7.65 2.25
N LEU A 48 2.41 7.96 1.33
CA LEU A 48 1.90 6.99 0.36
C LEU A 48 2.94 6.54 -0.67
N SER A 49 3.99 7.31 -0.87
CA SER A 49 5.05 6.98 -1.83
C SER A 49 6.17 6.12 -1.23
N ASP A 50 6.21 5.94 0.07
CA ASP A 50 7.22 5.12 0.75
C ASP A 50 6.72 3.68 0.93
N LEU A 51 6.64 2.96 -0.17
CA LEU A 51 6.07 1.61 -0.22
C LEU A 51 6.82 0.62 0.66
N LEU A 52 8.14 0.71 0.69
CA LEU A 52 8.95 -0.22 1.47
C LEU A 52 8.72 -0.04 2.98
N LYS A 53 8.63 1.20 3.44
CA LYS A 53 8.31 1.50 4.83
C LYS A 53 6.91 1.02 5.19
N LEU A 54 5.91 1.28 4.35
CA LEU A 54 4.53 0.84 4.55
C LEU A 54 4.45 -0.69 4.67
N ALA A 55 5.11 -1.40 3.78
CA ALA A 55 5.16 -2.86 3.80
C ALA A 55 5.86 -3.38 5.06
N THR A 56 7.00 -2.80 5.42
CA THR A 56 7.76 -3.18 6.61
C THR A 56 6.98 -2.94 7.90
N ASP A 57 6.32 -1.80 8.02
CA ASP A 57 5.46 -1.49 9.17
C ASP A 57 4.31 -2.49 9.30
N TRP A 58 3.70 -2.85 8.18
CA TRP A 58 2.62 -3.85 8.17
C TRP A 58 3.09 -5.23 8.61
N ILE A 59 4.23 -5.69 8.09
CA ILE A 59 4.80 -7.00 8.47
C ILE A 59 5.13 -7.04 9.96
N SER A 60 5.72 -5.99 10.49
CA SER A 60 6.23 -5.98 11.87
C SER A 60 5.16 -5.71 12.91
N SER A 61 4.17 -4.85 12.64
CA SER A 61 3.17 -4.43 13.62
C SER A 61 1.80 -5.10 13.43
N GLY A 62 1.49 -5.56 12.24
CA GLY A 62 0.15 -6.05 11.88
C GLY A 62 -0.91 -4.96 11.84
N GLU A 63 -0.50 -3.69 11.92
CA GLU A 63 -1.43 -2.56 11.87
C GLU A 63 -2.02 -2.37 10.48
N GLU A 64 -3.17 -1.70 10.45
CA GLU A 64 -3.86 -1.32 9.23
C GLU A 64 -2.94 -0.50 8.31
N ILE A 65 -3.00 -0.78 7.02
CA ILE A 65 -2.29 -0.04 5.97
C ILE A 65 -3.32 0.64 5.07
N PRO A 66 -2.88 1.63 4.25
CA PRO A 66 -3.77 2.21 3.25
C PRO A 66 -4.45 1.12 2.39
N ALA A 67 -5.77 1.21 2.28
CA ALA A 67 -6.60 0.14 1.69
C ALA A 67 -6.20 -0.25 0.26
N HIS A 68 -5.68 0.69 -0.51
CA HIS A 68 -5.29 0.43 -1.90
C HIS A 68 -4.00 -0.38 -2.05
N PHE A 69 -3.27 -0.63 -0.96
CA PHE A 69 -2.11 -1.54 -0.95
C PHE A 69 -2.44 -2.92 -0.39
N TYR A 70 -3.59 -3.06 0.29
CA TYR A 70 -3.98 -4.32 0.90
C TYR A 70 -4.82 -5.15 -0.06
N CYS A 71 -4.37 -6.36 -0.35
CA CYS A 71 -5.10 -7.34 -1.14
C CYS A 71 -5.62 -8.44 -0.22
N LYS A 72 -6.90 -8.38 0.09
CA LYS A 72 -7.57 -9.33 0.98
C LYS A 72 -7.57 -10.75 0.41
N ASP A 73 -7.73 -10.87 -0.90
CA ASP A 73 -7.84 -12.13 -1.61
C ASP A 73 -7.17 -12.07 -2.99
N SER A 74 -7.09 -13.22 -3.63
CA SER A 74 -6.48 -13.37 -4.95
C SER A 74 -7.18 -12.55 -6.04
N SER A 75 -8.50 -12.42 -5.96
CA SER A 75 -9.27 -11.63 -6.96
C SER A 75 -8.89 -10.15 -6.95
N ILE A 76 -8.75 -9.58 -5.76
CA ILE A 76 -8.32 -8.19 -5.59
C ILE A 76 -6.88 -8.02 -6.07
N PHE A 77 -6.01 -8.95 -5.74
CA PHE A 77 -4.62 -8.94 -6.20
C PHE A 77 -4.54 -8.99 -7.74
N GLN A 78 -5.26 -9.91 -8.37
CA GLN A 78 -5.25 -10.05 -9.83
C GLN A 78 -5.79 -8.80 -10.53
N ALA A 79 -6.82 -8.17 -9.99
CA ALA A 79 -7.35 -6.91 -10.53
C ALA A 79 -6.32 -5.78 -10.48
N ARG A 80 -5.58 -5.67 -9.39
CA ARG A 80 -4.53 -4.65 -9.22
C ARG A 80 -3.30 -4.95 -10.06
N LEU A 81 -2.93 -6.22 -10.20
CA LEU A 81 -1.86 -6.65 -11.09
C LEU A 81 -2.16 -6.31 -12.56
N SER A 82 -3.39 -6.55 -13.00
CA SER A 82 -3.84 -6.18 -14.34
C SER A 82 -3.79 -4.67 -14.56
N LYS A 83 -4.18 -3.90 -13.57
CA LYS A 83 -4.08 -2.43 -13.63
C LYS A 83 -2.62 -1.96 -13.75
N MET A 84 -1.72 -2.56 -12.99
CA MET A 84 -0.28 -2.28 -13.10
C MET A 84 0.23 -2.62 -14.51
N GLN A 85 -0.15 -3.77 -15.03
CA GLN A 85 0.23 -4.20 -16.38
C GLN A 85 -0.21 -3.18 -17.44
N ASP A 86 -1.46 -2.71 -17.36
CA ASP A 86 -1.99 -1.70 -18.28
C ASP A 86 -1.22 -0.39 -18.19
N GLN A 87 -0.92 0.06 -16.99
CA GLN A 87 -0.15 1.29 -16.75
C GLN A 87 1.29 1.17 -17.26
N LEU A 88 1.95 0.03 -17.04
CA LEU A 88 3.30 -0.23 -17.53
C LEU A 88 3.35 -0.33 -19.06
N GLY A 89 2.33 -0.93 -19.65
CA GLY A 89 2.21 -1.03 -21.11
C GLY A 89 2.02 0.31 -21.80
N ALA A 90 1.48 1.32 -21.08
CA ALA A 90 1.27 2.67 -21.59
C ALA A 90 2.49 3.58 -21.43
N VAL A 91 3.54 3.13 -20.73
CA VAL A 91 4.77 3.92 -20.54
C VAL A 91 5.55 3.98 -21.85
N ASP A 92 5.90 5.19 -22.29
CA ASP A 92 6.71 5.41 -23.49
C ASP A 92 8.20 5.34 -23.16
N ASN A 93 8.68 4.13 -22.91
CA ASN A 93 10.10 3.86 -22.62
C ASN A 93 10.42 2.43 -23.04
N GLU A 94 11.41 2.26 -23.91
CA GLU A 94 11.78 0.95 -24.45
C GLU A 94 12.30 -0.03 -23.39
N GLU A 95 13.08 0.46 -22.42
CA GLU A 95 13.56 -0.40 -21.31
C GLU A 95 12.41 -0.94 -20.50
N VAL A 96 11.45 -0.10 -20.15
CA VAL A 96 10.23 -0.50 -19.44
C VAL A 96 9.44 -1.50 -20.26
N ARG A 97 9.26 -1.27 -21.56
CA ARG A 97 8.53 -2.18 -22.46
C ARG A 97 9.17 -3.56 -22.56
N LYS A 98 10.48 -3.64 -22.48
CA LYS A 98 11.20 -4.93 -22.51
C LYS A 98 11.09 -5.70 -21.20
N ILE A 99 11.06 -5.00 -20.07
CA ILE A 99 11.16 -5.59 -18.75
C ILE A 99 9.79 -5.82 -18.09
N PHE A 100 8.79 -4.99 -18.39
CA PHE A 100 7.52 -5.06 -17.66
C PHE A 100 6.80 -6.41 -17.74
N PRO A 101 6.81 -7.15 -18.87
CA PRO A 101 6.17 -8.47 -18.90
C PRO A 101 6.79 -9.44 -17.88
N LEU A 102 8.11 -9.37 -17.69
CA LEU A 102 8.81 -10.17 -16.69
C LEU A 102 8.45 -9.75 -15.27
N VAL A 103 8.39 -8.44 -15.00
CA VAL A 103 7.99 -7.91 -13.69
C VAL A 103 6.57 -8.35 -13.33
N VAL A 104 5.65 -8.25 -14.26
CA VAL A 104 4.25 -8.68 -14.07
C VAL A 104 4.18 -10.20 -13.82
N ALA A 105 4.92 -11.00 -14.57
CA ALA A 105 4.97 -12.45 -14.41
C ALA A 105 5.54 -12.84 -13.03
N ILE A 106 6.63 -12.24 -12.60
CA ILE A 106 7.24 -12.49 -11.29
C ILE A 106 6.29 -12.07 -10.16
N ALA A 107 5.72 -10.88 -10.25
CA ALA A 107 4.77 -10.39 -9.25
C ALA A 107 3.54 -11.32 -9.15
N GLY A 108 3.01 -11.75 -10.28
CA GLY A 108 1.90 -12.70 -10.34
C GLY A 108 2.23 -14.03 -9.68
N GLU A 109 3.40 -14.58 -9.96
CA GLU A 109 3.87 -15.83 -9.36
C GLU A 109 4.02 -15.73 -7.84
N ILE A 110 4.65 -14.68 -7.36
CA ILE A 110 4.83 -14.44 -5.91
C ILE A 110 3.47 -14.29 -5.22
N GLY A 111 2.58 -13.47 -5.78
CA GLY A 111 1.26 -13.24 -5.21
C GLY A 111 0.41 -14.50 -5.19
N ASP A 112 0.37 -15.26 -6.27
CA ASP A 112 -0.37 -16.50 -6.35
C ASP A 112 0.16 -17.54 -5.36
N ASN A 113 1.48 -17.64 -5.21
CA ASN A 113 2.09 -18.52 -4.22
C ASN A 113 1.72 -18.10 -2.78
N SER A 114 1.71 -16.81 -2.49
CA SER A 114 1.33 -16.32 -1.16
C SER A 114 -0.10 -16.72 -0.81
N PHE A 115 -1.05 -16.57 -1.72
CA PHE A 115 -2.43 -17.00 -1.50
C PHE A 115 -2.57 -18.53 -1.48
N GLY A 116 -1.88 -19.22 -2.37
CA GLY A 116 -1.93 -20.69 -2.46
C GLY A 116 -1.40 -21.39 -1.23
N HIS A 117 -0.30 -20.93 -0.66
CA HIS A 117 0.30 -21.52 0.54
C HIS A 117 -0.44 -21.19 1.83
N ASN A 118 -1.11 -20.06 1.89
CA ASN A 118 -1.82 -19.61 3.08
C ASN A 118 -3.23 -20.17 3.18
N LEU A 119 -3.84 -20.55 2.06
CA LEU A 119 -5.17 -21.17 2.03
C LEU A 119 -5.13 -22.58 2.66
N GLY A 120 -5.55 -22.67 3.91
CA GLY A 120 -5.67 -23.91 4.64
C GLY A 120 -4.73 -24.08 5.82
N ASN A 121 -3.59 -23.42 5.85
CA ASN A 121 -2.64 -23.51 6.97
C ASN A 121 -2.80 -22.35 7.96
N TRP A 122 -3.22 -21.19 7.48
CA TRP A 122 -3.36 -19.97 8.28
C TRP A 122 -4.61 -19.21 7.84
N PRO A 123 -5.82 -19.67 8.23
CA PRO A 123 -7.07 -19.04 7.80
C PRO A 123 -7.21 -17.59 8.28
N ASP A 124 -6.46 -17.18 9.29
CA ASP A 124 -6.49 -15.85 9.87
C ASP A 124 -5.42 -14.91 9.31
N VAL A 125 -4.60 -15.38 8.37
CA VAL A 125 -3.57 -14.52 7.77
C VAL A 125 -4.22 -13.54 6.81
N PRO A 126 -4.09 -12.24 7.08
CA PRO A 126 -4.74 -11.22 6.28
C PRO A 126 -3.96 -10.96 4.99
N GLY A 127 -4.33 -11.58 3.88
CA GLY A 127 -3.91 -11.22 2.54
C GLY A 127 -2.45 -10.83 2.34
N ILE A 128 -2.19 -10.01 1.35
CA ILE A 128 -0.85 -9.52 1.05
C ILE A 128 -0.84 -8.00 0.86
N PHE A 129 0.33 -7.41 1.05
CA PHE A 129 0.64 -6.05 0.62
C PHE A 129 1.09 -6.10 -0.85
N PHE A 130 0.50 -5.27 -1.68
CA PHE A 130 0.91 -5.07 -3.06
C PHE A 130 0.87 -3.58 -3.39
N GLY A 131 2.04 -3.01 -3.65
CA GLY A 131 2.18 -1.62 -4.05
C GLY A 131 3.20 -1.45 -5.17
N TYR A 132 3.01 -0.45 -6.00
CA TYR A 132 3.95 -0.12 -7.06
C TYR A 132 4.00 1.39 -7.30
N ASP A 133 5.15 1.84 -7.76
CA ASP A 133 5.39 3.22 -8.19
C ASP A 133 6.11 3.18 -9.54
N ILE A 134 5.39 3.54 -10.59
CA ILE A 134 5.92 3.49 -11.97
C ILE A 134 7.06 4.48 -12.16
N ASN A 135 6.94 5.68 -11.57
CA ASN A 135 7.97 6.71 -11.69
C ASN A 135 9.28 6.32 -11.00
N LYS A 136 9.19 5.64 -9.87
CA LYS A 136 10.36 5.12 -9.15
C LYS A 136 10.80 3.74 -9.65
N ARG A 137 10.05 3.13 -10.56
CA ARG A 137 10.27 1.76 -11.05
C ARG A 137 10.37 0.75 -9.90
N GLN A 138 9.43 0.85 -8.97
CA GLN A 138 9.41 0.03 -7.76
C GLN A 138 8.12 -0.78 -7.68
N VAL A 139 8.26 -2.06 -7.36
CA VAL A 139 7.15 -2.96 -7.01
C VAL A 139 7.48 -3.61 -5.68
N VAL A 140 6.54 -3.59 -4.76
CA VAL A 140 6.70 -4.17 -3.43
C VAL A 140 5.55 -5.15 -3.16
N LEU A 141 5.91 -6.37 -2.84
CA LEU A 141 5.00 -7.40 -2.35
C LEU A 141 5.47 -7.82 -0.95
N ALA A 142 4.53 -7.98 -0.06
CA ALA A 142 4.83 -8.45 1.29
C ALA A 142 3.74 -9.40 1.78
N ASP A 143 4.17 -10.43 2.49
CA ASP A 143 3.34 -11.44 3.11
C ASP A 143 3.67 -11.53 4.60
N ARG A 144 2.70 -11.89 5.41
CA ARG A 144 2.88 -12.02 6.87
C ARG A 144 2.96 -13.45 7.29
#